data_01e0e1cb3234fb7cae39e90444df7358
#
_entry.id   01e0e1cb3234fb7cae39e90444df7358
#
_cell.length_a   1.000
_cell.length_b   1.000
_cell.length_c   1.000
_cell.angle_alpha   90.00
_cell.angle_beta   90.00
_cell.angle_gamma   90.00
#
_symmetry.space_group_name_H-M   'P 1'
#
loop_
_entity.id
_entity.type
_entity.pdbx_description
1 polymer ?
#
loop_
_entity_poly.entity_id
_entity_poly.type
_entity_poly.pdbx_seq_one_letter_code
_entity_poly.pdbx_strand_id
1 'polypeptide(L)'
;MYQDFSTFLKKRGSLEEEHAQGLRKLSRVISDASQRTENRQGTYSSSYKDIHRLQERMVDHGLQFAVSLQQMADDLHELAGNIERGRKQWKQTGLAAEKKVVDAESSAEKAKAKYESLAEQYDRVRTGDKQGGKFGLKGHKSAAQHEEELLRKVQNADGDYASKVQAAQAARQELVSTHRPQAVLNLQQLIAECDSGLTLQQQKFGMC
;
A
#
# COMPACT_ATOMS: atom_id res chain seq x y z
N MET A 1 1.18 3.35 -15.39
CA MET A 1 1.24 4.74 -15.91
C MET A 1 2.43 5.55 -15.34
N TYR A 2 2.54 5.87 -14.02
CA TYR A 2 3.69 6.65 -13.48
C TYR A 2 5.02 5.91 -13.61
N GLN A 3 5.07 4.57 -13.46
CA GLN A 3 6.28 3.77 -13.68
C GLN A 3 6.72 3.78 -15.14
N ASP A 4 5.78 3.75 -16.07
CA ASP A 4 6.07 3.80 -17.50
C ASP A 4 6.62 5.18 -17.89
N PHE A 5 6.03 6.25 -17.33
CA PHE A 5 6.50 7.61 -17.54
C PHE A 5 7.87 7.85 -16.92
N SER A 6 8.13 7.40 -15.68
CA SER A 6 9.45 7.43 -15.07
C SER A 6 10.50 6.69 -15.93
N THR A 7 10.15 5.50 -16.42
CA THR A 7 11.04 4.72 -17.29
C THR A 7 11.32 5.44 -18.60
N PHE A 8 10.30 6.07 -19.21
CA PHE A 8 10.44 6.89 -20.40
C PHE A 8 11.41 8.05 -20.16
N LEU A 9 11.20 8.84 -19.10
CA LEU A 9 12.06 9.98 -18.74
C LEU A 9 13.52 9.56 -18.54
N LYS A 10 13.74 8.46 -17.84
CA LYS A 10 15.08 7.91 -17.60
C LYS A 10 15.78 7.54 -18.90
N LYS A 11 15.11 6.81 -19.78
CA LYS A 11 15.65 6.44 -21.09
C LYS A 11 15.90 7.65 -21.98
N ARG A 12 14.94 8.61 -21.97
CA ARG A 12 15.09 9.86 -22.72
C ARG A 12 16.30 10.67 -22.21
N GLY A 13 16.46 10.78 -20.89
CA GLY A 13 17.62 11.44 -20.29
C GLY A 13 18.96 10.83 -20.72
N SER A 14 19.06 9.50 -20.74
CA SER A 14 20.27 8.81 -21.22
C SER A 14 20.56 9.12 -22.70
N LEU A 15 19.53 9.13 -23.56
CA LEU A 15 19.69 9.47 -24.98
C LEU A 15 20.16 10.93 -25.18
N GLU A 16 19.63 11.86 -24.41
CA GLU A 16 20.05 13.27 -24.47
C GLU A 16 21.49 13.46 -23.99
N GLU A 17 21.89 12.76 -22.94
CA GLU A 17 23.25 12.78 -22.45
C GLU A 17 24.23 12.24 -23.49
N GLU A 18 23.93 11.07 -24.07
CA GLU A 18 24.75 10.46 -25.13
C GLU A 18 24.87 11.38 -26.36
N HIS A 19 23.75 12.00 -26.77
CA HIS A 19 23.71 12.94 -27.88
C HIS A 19 24.58 14.18 -27.59
N ALA A 20 24.43 14.79 -26.42
CA ALA A 20 25.20 15.96 -26.02
C ALA A 20 26.71 15.64 -25.93
N GLN A 21 27.08 14.49 -25.39
CA GLN A 21 28.47 14.04 -25.34
C GLN A 21 29.02 13.76 -26.74
N GLY A 22 28.23 13.21 -27.65
CA GLY A 22 28.59 13.03 -29.05
C GLY A 22 28.86 14.36 -29.74
N LEU A 23 27.97 15.33 -29.59
CA LEU A 23 28.17 16.70 -30.12
C LEU A 23 29.42 17.37 -29.57
N ARG A 24 29.70 17.21 -28.26
CA ARG A 24 30.93 17.74 -27.62
C ARG A 24 32.18 17.19 -28.26
N LYS A 25 32.22 15.88 -28.55
CA LYS A 25 33.36 15.24 -29.21
C LYS A 25 33.57 15.78 -30.63
N LEU A 26 32.48 15.89 -31.44
CA LEU A 26 32.53 16.42 -32.80
C LEU A 26 32.96 17.90 -32.82
N SER A 27 32.42 18.73 -31.90
CA SER A 27 32.78 20.14 -31.78
C SER A 27 34.28 20.32 -31.47
N ARG A 28 34.84 19.48 -30.60
CA ARG A 28 36.29 19.50 -30.31
C ARG A 28 37.11 19.20 -31.55
N VAL A 29 36.75 18.20 -32.33
CA VAL A 29 37.48 17.82 -33.58
C VAL A 29 37.53 19.01 -34.53
N ILE A 30 36.42 19.74 -34.71
CA ILE A 30 36.37 20.95 -35.58
C ILE A 30 37.18 22.10 -34.99
N SER A 31 37.11 22.30 -33.66
CA SER A 31 37.90 23.31 -32.96
C SER A 31 39.40 23.09 -33.13
N ASP A 32 39.85 21.86 -32.90
CA ASP A 32 41.26 21.47 -33.05
C ASP A 32 41.74 21.64 -34.50
N ALA A 33 40.92 21.26 -35.48
CA ALA A 33 41.24 21.44 -36.88
C ALA A 33 41.36 22.95 -37.24
N SER A 34 40.48 23.82 -36.70
CA SER A 34 40.52 25.26 -36.94
C SER A 34 41.73 25.96 -36.31
N GLN A 35 42.35 25.34 -35.32
CA GLN A 35 43.54 25.90 -34.63
C GLN A 35 44.87 25.53 -35.31
N ARG A 36 44.85 24.69 -36.32
CA ARG A 36 46.08 24.38 -37.09
C ARG A 36 46.60 25.58 -37.79
N THR A 37 47.89 25.73 -37.88
CA THR A 37 48.61 26.93 -38.37
C THR A 37 48.14 27.33 -39.79
N GLU A 38 47.88 26.34 -40.63
CA GLU A 38 47.44 26.52 -42.04
C GLU A 38 46.00 27.05 -42.16
N ASN A 39 45.16 26.93 -41.12
CA ASN A 39 43.74 27.31 -41.15
C ASN A 39 43.46 28.60 -40.34
N ARG A 40 44.47 29.31 -39.83
CA ARG A 40 44.31 30.47 -38.96
C ARG A 40 44.09 31.81 -39.66
N GLN A 41 43.95 31.82 -40.98
CA GLN A 41 43.89 33.08 -41.72
C GLN A 41 42.42 33.51 -42.02
N GLY A 42 42.18 34.88 -41.94
CA GLY A 42 40.96 35.51 -42.37
C GLY A 42 39.73 35.33 -41.50
N THR A 43 38.59 35.78 -42.01
CA THR A 43 37.25 35.70 -41.36
C THR A 43 36.77 34.27 -41.12
N TYR A 44 37.30 33.29 -41.85
CA TYR A 44 37.04 31.90 -41.73
C TYR A 44 37.33 31.34 -40.33
N SER A 45 38.52 31.67 -39.76
CA SER A 45 38.90 31.25 -38.38
C SER A 45 37.96 31.80 -37.33
N SER A 46 37.47 33.06 -37.49
CA SER A 46 36.49 33.64 -36.59
C SER A 46 35.15 32.92 -36.63
N SER A 47 34.63 32.66 -37.83
CA SER A 47 33.37 31.95 -37.98
C SER A 47 33.37 30.56 -37.39
N TYR A 48 34.50 29.82 -37.50
CA TYR A 48 34.63 28.50 -36.88
C TYR A 48 34.64 28.57 -35.36
N LYS A 49 35.26 29.57 -34.78
CA LYS A 49 35.20 29.78 -33.31
C LYS A 49 33.80 30.10 -32.82
N ASP A 50 33.03 30.84 -33.60
CA ASP A 50 31.65 31.17 -33.25
C ASP A 50 30.75 29.92 -33.36
N ILE A 51 30.93 29.10 -34.39
CA ILE A 51 30.25 27.81 -34.54
C ILE A 51 30.59 26.87 -33.34
N HIS A 52 31.86 26.78 -32.98
CA HIS A 52 32.27 25.97 -31.84
C HIS A 52 31.61 26.44 -30.56
N ARG A 53 31.57 27.73 -30.30
CA ARG A 53 30.92 28.35 -29.10
C ARG A 53 29.41 28.06 -29.08
N LEU A 54 28.73 28.09 -30.23
CA LEU A 54 27.33 27.69 -30.35
C LEU A 54 27.11 26.22 -30.03
N GLN A 55 27.97 25.34 -30.58
CA GLN A 55 27.90 23.91 -30.30
C GLN A 55 28.14 23.60 -28.82
N GLU A 56 29.05 24.25 -28.14
CA GLU A 56 29.27 24.08 -26.71
C GLU A 56 28.01 24.48 -25.90
N ARG A 57 27.34 25.58 -26.23
CA ARG A 57 26.07 25.97 -25.59
C ARG A 57 24.98 24.90 -25.83
N MET A 58 24.85 24.38 -27.05
CA MET A 58 23.91 23.28 -27.34
C MET A 58 24.19 22.04 -26.50
N VAL A 59 25.45 21.69 -26.34
CA VAL A 59 25.90 20.58 -25.49
C VAL A 59 25.49 20.82 -24.04
N ASP A 60 25.78 22.02 -23.51
CA ASP A 60 25.47 22.34 -22.11
C ASP A 60 23.97 22.33 -21.86
N HIS A 61 23.16 22.88 -22.77
CA HIS A 61 21.71 22.79 -22.68
C HIS A 61 21.21 21.35 -22.76
N GLY A 62 21.76 20.52 -23.66
CA GLY A 62 21.41 19.11 -23.77
C GLY A 62 21.74 18.34 -22.49
N LEU A 63 22.89 18.59 -21.84
CA LEU A 63 23.25 17.98 -20.56
C LEU A 63 22.35 18.44 -19.42
N GLN A 64 21.99 19.74 -19.36
CA GLN A 64 21.05 20.25 -18.38
C GLN A 64 19.68 19.62 -18.53
N PHE A 65 19.21 19.47 -19.79
CA PHE A 65 17.96 18.78 -20.08
C PHE A 65 18.01 17.31 -19.65
N ALA A 66 19.09 16.60 -19.94
CA ALA A 66 19.27 15.21 -19.50
C ALA A 66 19.20 15.08 -17.97
N VAL A 67 19.86 15.97 -17.24
CA VAL A 67 19.82 16.00 -15.76
C VAL A 67 18.39 16.26 -15.27
N SER A 68 17.67 17.21 -15.87
CA SER A 68 16.29 17.50 -15.51
C SER A 68 15.36 16.28 -15.72
N LEU A 69 15.56 15.53 -16.81
CA LEU A 69 14.81 14.31 -17.09
C LEU A 69 15.10 13.21 -16.08
N GLN A 70 16.36 13.04 -15.68
CA GLN A 70 16.75 12.08 -14.63
C GLN A 70 16.11 12.44 -13.29
N GLN A 71 16.16 13.71 -12.89
CA GLN A 71 15.55 14.18 -11.65
C GLN A 71 14.05 13.94 -11.63
N MET A 72 13.34 14.26 -12.73
CA MET A 72 11.90 13.97 -12.84
C MET A 72 11.60 12.47 -12.75
N ALA A 73 12.46 11.63 -13.32
CA ALA A 73 12.32 10.17 -13.24
C ALA A 73 12.51 9.65 -11.80
N ASP A 74 13.48 10.20 -11.07
CA ASP A 74 13.76 9.83 -9.68
C ASP A 74 12.64 10.30 -8.74
N ASP A 75 12.14 11.54 -8.91
CA ASP A 75 10.98 12.06 -8.18
C ASP A 75 9.74 11.16 -8.34
N LEU A 76 9.46 10.72 -9.58
CA LEU A 76 8.36 9.78 -9.84
C LEU A 76 8.59 8.39 -9.25
N HIS A 77 9.83 7.93 -9.23
CA HIS A 77 10.16 6.65 -8.62
C HIS A 77 9.96 6.69 -7.09
N GLU A 78 10.38 7.75 -6.45
CA GLU A 78 10.17 7.98 -5.02
C GLU A 78 8.68 8.09 -4.68
N LEU A 79 7.93 8.88 -5.45
CA LEU A 79 6.47 8.99 -5.32
C LEU A 79 5.81 7.61 -5.40
N ALA A 80 6.16 6.82 -6.41
CA ALA A 80 5.64 5.46 -6.59
C ALA A 80 5.92 4.57 -5.38
N GLY A 81 7.13 4.65 -4.82
CA GLY A 81 7.52 3.93 -3.63
C GLY A 81 6.70 4.32 -2.39
N ASN A 82 6.47 5.62 -2.21
CA ASN A 82 5.68 6.15 -1.10
C ASN A 82 4.21 5.71 -1.19
N ILE A 83 3.60 5.87 -2.37
CA ILE A 83 2.22 5.45 -2.63
C ILE A 83 2.03 3.94 -2.39
N GLU A 84 2.95 3.11 -2.87
CA GLU A 84 2.85 1.65 -2.69
C GLU A 84 3.01 1.23 -1.23
N ARG A 85 3.90 1.88 -0.47
CA ARG A 85 4.03 1.65 0.98
C ARG A 85 2.74 2.04 1.72
N GLY A 86 2.21 3.22 1.45
CA GLY A 86 0.96 3.69 2.04
C GLY A 86 -0.22 2.77 1.70
N ARG A 87 -0.36 2.37 0.43
CA ARG A 87 -1.39 1.43 -0.03
C ARG A 87 -1.32 0.09 0.71
N LYS A 88 -0.12 -0.49 0.84
CA LYS A 88 0.09 -1.75 1.57
C LYS A 88 -0.30 -1.61 3.04
N GLN A 89 0.14 -0.54 3.69
CA GLN A 89 -0.15 -0.26 5.09
C GLN A 89 -1.65 -0.17 5.33
N TRP A 90 -2.37 0.66 4.58
CA TRP A 90 -3.81 0.84 4.76
C TRP A 90 -4.62 -0.39 4.40
N LYS A 91 -4.20 -1.15 3.37
CA LYS A 91 -4.79 -2.45 3.06
C LYS A 91 -4.63 -3.42 4.24
N GLN A 92 -3.44 -3.52 4.81
CA GLN A 92 -3.18 -4.41 5.94
C GLN A 92 -3.97 -4.01 7.17
N THR A 93 -4.01 -2.71 7.51
CA THR A 93 -4.79 -2.18 8.64
C THR A 93 -6.29 -2.46 8.48
N GLY A 94 -6.84 -2.21 7.28
CA GLY A 94 -8.24 -2.47 7.00
C GLY A 94 -8.59 -3.95 7.10
N LEU A 95 -7.80 -4.83 6.48
CA LEU A 95 -8.01 -6.28 6.56
C LEU A 95 -7.87 -6.84 7.99
N ALA A 96 -6.94 -6.30 8.79
CA ALA A 96 -6.79 -6.69 10.18
C ALA A 96 -8.02 -6.30 11.02
N ALA A 97 -8.57 -5.11 10.79
CA ALA A 97 -9.79 -4.66 11.46
C ALA A 97 -11.01 -5.50 11.06
N GLU A 98 -11.16 -5.85 9.79
CA GLU A 98 -12.23 -6.76 9.34
C GLU A 98 -12.09 -8.16 9.93
N LYS A 99 -10.87 -8.69 9.97
CA LYS A 99 -10.61 -10.00 10.59
C LYS A 99 -10.96 -10.00 12.07
N LYS A 100 -10.66 -8.92 12.82
CA LYS A 100 -11.05 -8.78 14.24
C LYS A 100 -12.56 -8.95 14.44
N VAL A 101 -13.37 -8.40 13.53
CA VAL A 101 -14.84 -8.57 13.58
C VAL A 101 -15.24 -10.01 13.31
N VAL A 102 -14.72 -10.62 12.24
CA VAL A 102 -15.01 -12.02 11.89
C VAL A 102 -14.64 -12.97 13.03
N ASP A 103 -13.48 -12.77 13.65
CA ASP A 103 -13.02 -13.61 14.78
C ASP A 103 -13.93 -13.42 16.01
N ALA A 104 -14.38 -12.18 16.29
CA ALA A 104 -15.31 -11.91 17.38
C ALA A 104 -16.71 -12.51 17.13
N GLU A 105 -17.25 -12.40 15.92
CA GLU A 105 -18.53 -12.99 15.52
C GLU A 105 -18.46 -14.53 15.60
N SER A 106 -17.38 -15.15 15.11
CA SER A 106 -17.17 -16.60 15.23
C SER A 106 -17.06 -17.04 16.69
N SER A 107 -16.45 -16.24 17.56
CA SER A 107 -16.38 -16.51 19.01
C SER A 107 -17.77 -16.45 19.65
N ALA A 108 -18.61 -15.48 19.27
CA ALA A 108 -19.99 -15.37 19.76
C ALA A 108 -20.86 -16.56 19.28
N GLU A 109 -20.71 -17.00 18.04
CA GLU A 109 -21.41 -18.18 17.50
C GLU A 109 -21.04 -19.47 18.26
N LYS A 110 -19.74 -19.67 18.56
CA LYS A 110 -19.29 -20.81 19.37
C LYS A 110 -19.84 -20.76 20.78
N ALA A 111 -19.88 -19.59 21.41
CA ALA A 111 -20.45 -19.42 22.74
C ALA A 111 -21.97 -19.68 22.73
N LYS A 112 -22.68 -19.23 21.68
CA LYS A 112 -24.09 -19.52 21.45
C LYS A 112 -24.36 -21.01 21.37
N ALA A 113 -23.64 -21.73 20.51
CA ALA A 113 -23.79 -23.17 20.34
C ALA A 113 -23.56 -23.93 21.64
N LYS A 114 -22.58 -23.50 22.46
CA LYS A 114 -22.32 -24.07 23.76
C LYS A 114 -23.47 -23.82 24.74
N TYR A 115 -23.99 -22.59 24.79
CA TYR A 115 -25.15 -22.23 25.60
C TYR A 115 -26.38 -23.08 25.22
N GLU A 116 -26.73 -23.13 23.94
CA GLU A 116 -27.85 -23.89 23.43
C GLU A 116 -27.74 -25.39 23.78
N SER A 117 -26.57 -26.00 23.58
CA SER A 117 -26.32 -27.39 23.94
C SER A 117 -26.48 -27.66 25.45
N LEU A 118 -26.02 -26.77 26.30
CA LEU A 118 -26.18 -26.90 27.74
C LEU A 118 -27.62 -26.65 28.20
N ALA A 119 -28.32 -25.71 27.59
CA ALA A 119 -29.75 -25.47 27.84
C ALA A 119 -30.61 -26.65 27.47
N GLU A 120 -30.37 -27.30 26.29
CA GLU A 120 -31.05 -28.54 25.92
C GLU A 120 -30.78 -29.68 26.90
N GLN A 121 -29.54 -29.83 27.37
CA GLN A 121 -29.20 -30.83 28.37
C GLN A 121 -29.94 -30.60 29.69
N TYR A 122 -30.00 -29.34 30.14
CA TYR A 122 -30.73 -28.95 31.33
C TYR A 122 -32.24 -29.26 31.18
N ASP A 123 -32.87 -28.87 30.07
CA ASP A 123 -34.28 -29.10 29.82
C ASP A 123 -34.62 -30.58 29.80
N ARG A 124 -33.79 -31.44 29.17
CA ARG A 124 -33.96 -32.90 29.20
C ARG A 124 -33.91 -33.49 30.61
N VAL A 125 -32.99 -33.01 31.45
CA VAL A 125 -32.90 -33.46 32.85
C VAL A 125 -34.12 -33.02 33.63
N ARG A 126 -34.58 -31.78 33.47
CA ARG A 126 -35.73 -31.19 34.14
C ARG A 126 -37.06 -31.85 33.76
N THR A 127 -37.24 -32.17 32.45
CA THR A 127 -38.49 -32.78 31.94
C THR A 127 -38.54 -34.29 32.16
N GLY A 128 -37.45 -34.89 32.65
CA GLY A 128 -37.43 -36.34 32.94
C GLY A 128 -37.36 -37.21 31.69
N ASP A 129 -37.05 -36.66 30.54
CA ASP A 129 -36.93 -37.38 29.25
C ASP A 129 -35.66 -38.23 29.24
N LYS A 130 -35.77 -39.44 29.82
CA LYS A 130 -34.71 -40.43 29.90
C LYS A 130 -34.57 -41.16 28.56
N GLN A 131 -33.96 -40.51 27.58
CA GLN A 131 -33.44 -41.26 26.43
C GLN A 131 -32.20 -42.04 26.87
N GLY A 132 -32.34 -43.39 26.91
CA GLY A 132 -31.43 -44.35 27.49
C GLY A 132 -29.96 -44.19 27.13
N GLY A 133 -29.19 -43.64 28.01
CA GLY A 133 -27.74 -43.75 28.05
C GLY A 133 -27.34 -44.59 29.24
N LYS A 134 -26.72 -45.77 29.00
CA LYS A 134 -26.07 -46.62 30.03
C LYS A 134 -25.02 -45.78 30.75
N PHE A 135 -25.37 -45.14 31.88
CA PHE A 135 -24.39 -44.54 32.75
C PHE A 135 -23.76 -45.62 33.62
N GLY A 136 -22.49 -45.92 33.34
CA GLY A 136 -21.62 -46.72 34.15
C GLY A 136 -21.47 -46.12 35.54
N LEU A 137 -21.52 -46.99 36.53
CA LEU A 137 -21.29 -46.77 37.94
C LEU A 137 -20.03 -45.93 38.26
N LYS A 138 -20.20 -44.67 38.55
CA LYS A 138 -19.23 -43.87 39.33
C LYS A 138 -19.93 -42.69 40.00
N GLY A 139 -20.20 -42.82 41.33
CA GLY A 139 -20.53 -41.70 42.26
C GLY A 139 -21.99 -41.23 42.12
N HIS A 140 -22.86 -41.61 43.03
CA HIS A 140 -24.25 -41.13 43.15
C HIS A 140 -24.28 -39.62 43.50
N LYS A 141 -24.22 -38.72 42.50
CA LYS A 141 -24.81 -37.42 42.65
C LYS A 141 -26.32 -37.56 42.64
N SER A 142 -27.04 -36.93 43.58
CA SER A 142 -28.50 -36.95 43.52
C SER A 142 -28.97 -36.24 42.24
N ALA A 143 -30.14 -36.62 41.68
CA ALA A 143 -30.70 -35.98 40.47
C ALA A 143 -30.80 -34.47 40.65
N ALA A 144 -31.16 -34.00 41.85
CA ALA A 144 -31.21 -32.57 42.20
C ALA A 144 -29.83 -31.85 42.13
N GLN A 145 -28.76 -32.51 42.59
CA GLN A 145 -27.42 -31.95 42.47
C GLN A 145 -26.90 -31.87 41.05
N HIS A 146 -27.30 -32.83 40.21
CA HIS A 146 -26.96 -32.80 38.78
C HIS A 146 -27.70 -31.72 38.02
N GLU A 147 -28.98 -31.49 38.34
CA GLU A 147 -29.80 -30.42 37.78
C GLU A 147 -29.21 -29.03 38.15
N GLU A 148 -28.87 -28.87 39.44
CA GLU A 148 -28.28 -27.59 39.92
C GLU A 148 -26.90 -27.28 39.27
N GLU A 149 -26.07 -28.32 39.09
CA GLU A 149 -24.80 -28.20 38.39
C GLU A 149 -24.98 -27.81 36.92
N LEU A 150 -25.96 -28.41 36.23
CA LEU A 150 -26.30 -28.04 34.84
C LEU A 150 -26.84 -26.63 34.75
N LEU A 151 -27.74 -26.21 35.64
CA LEU A 151 -28.27 -24.86 35.70
C LEU A 151 -27.15 -23.82 35.83
N ARG A 152 -26.20 -24.07 36.73
CA ARG A 152 -25.04 -23.20 36.92
C ARG A 152 -24.15 -23.13 35.65
N LYS A 153 -23.99 -24.26 34.92
CA LYS A 153 -23.25 -24.30 33.65
C LYS A 153 -23.98 -23.49 32.56
N VAL A 154 -25.32 -23.58 32.50
CA VAL A 154 -26.14 -22.79 31.56
C VAL A 154 -26.00 -21.30 31.86
N GLN A 155 -26.14 -20.91 33.13
CA GLN A 155 -25.99 -19.49 33.53
C GLN A 155 -24.60 -18.92 33.19
N ASN A 156 -23.55 -19.70 33.44
CA ASN A 156 -22.18 -19.29 33.07
C ASN A 156 -22.00 -19.19 31.55
N ALA A 157 -22.60 -20.10 30.78
CA ALA A 157 -22.53 -20.09 29.32
C ALA A 157 -23.35 -18.94 28.73
N ASP A 158 -24.47 -18.58 29.34
CA ASP A 158 -25.27 -17.41 28.97
C ASP A 158 -24.49 -16.11 29.17
N GLY A 159 -23.85 -15.94 30.33
CA GLY A 159 -22.99 -14.79 30.62
C GLY A 159 -21.78 -14.69 29.67
N ASP A 160 -21.16 -15.84 29.32
CA ASP A 160 -20.07 -15.86 28.33
C ASP A 160 -20.59 -15.48 26.94
N TYR A 161 -21.72 -16.03 26.51
CA TYR A 161 -22.36 -15.67 25.23
C TYR A 161 -22.72 -14.17 25.17
N ALA A 162 -23.37 -13.63 26.19
CA ALA A 162 -23.70 -12.20 26.24
C ALA A 162 -22.45 -11.31 26.14
N SER A 163 -21.37 -11.67 26.84
CA SER A 163 -20.09 -10.96 26.76
C SER A 163 -19.48 -11.02 25.36
N LYS A 164 -19.52 -12.19 24.68
CA LYS A 164 -19.00 -12.34 23.30
C LYS A 164 -19.81 -11.55 22.28
N VAL A 165 -21.16 -11.50 22.44
CA VAL A 165 -22.03 -10.68 21.58
C VAL A 165 -21.70 -9.19 21.74
N GLN A 166 -21.51 -8.71 22.97
CA GLN A 166 -21.12 -7.31 23.21
C GLN A 166 -19.76 -7.00 22.56
N ALA A 167 -18.79 -7.90 22.68
CA ALA A 167 -17.47 -7.74 22.07
C ALA A 167 -17.55 -7.71 20.53
N ALA A 168 -18.38 -8.56 19.94
CA ALA A 168 -18.60 -8.56 18.48
C ALA A 168 -19.29 -7.28 18.00
N GLN A 169 -20.31 -6.80 18.74
CA GLN A 169 -20.98 -5.53 18.44
C GLN A 169 -20.02 -4.34 18.53
N ALA A 170 -19.22 -4.28 19.59
CA ALA A 170 -18.22 -3.23 19.77
C ALA A 170 -17.17 -3.24 18.63
N ALA A 171 -16.64 -4.41 18.29
CA ALA A 171 -15.69 -4.55 17.19
C ALA A 171 -16.29 -4.13 15.83
N ARG A 172 -17.55 -4.49 15.57
CA ARG A 172 -18.28 -4.09 14.36
C ARG A 172 -18.52 -2.57 14.30
N GLN A 173 -18.90 -1.98 15.43
CA GLN A 173 -19.08 -0.53 15.51
C GLN A 173 -17.77 0.22 15.30
N GLU A 174 -16.68 -0.22 15.91
CA GLU A 174 -15.34 0.35 15.72
C GLU A 174 -14.89 0.24 14.26
N LEU A 175 -15.14 -0.90 13.60
CA LEU A 175 -14.85 -1.08 12.17
C LEU A 175 -15.57 -0.06 11.30
N VAL A 176 -16.89 0.12 11.51
CA VAL A 176 -17.75 0.98 10.68
C VAL A 176 -17.52 2.47 10.97
N SER A 177 -17.36 2.83 12.25
CA SER A 177 -17.24 4.24 12.65
C SER A 177 -15.83 4.81 12.51
N THR A 178 -14.80 3.97 12.55
CA THR A 178 -13.42 4.44 12.64
C THR A 178 -12.53 3.85 11.54
N HIS A 179 -12.39 2.53 11.49
CA HIS A 179 -11.37 1.90 10.63
C HIS A 179 -11.67 2.03 9.14
N ARG A 180 -12.92 1.77 8.72
CA ARG A 180 -13.32 1.90 7.30
C ARG A 180 -13.23 3.34 6.80
N PRO A 181 -13.81 4.36 7.48
CA PRO A 181 -13.68 5.74 7.06
C PRO A 181 -12.23 6.21 6.97
N GLN A 182 -11.39 5.87 7.96
CA GLN A 182 -9.98 6.23 7.94
C GLN A 182 -9.24 5.57 6.78
N ALA A 183 -9.45 4.28 6.52
CA ALA A 183 -8.81 3.58 5.41
C ALA A 183 -9.21 4.20 4.06
N VAL A 184 -10.50 4.50 3.86
CA VAL A 184 -11.00 5.14 2.63
C VAL A 184 -10.38 6.52 2.45
N LEU A 185 -10.41 7.36 3.49
CA LEU A 185 -9.86 8.72 3.44
C LEU A 185 -8.37 8.72 3.07
N ASN A 186 -7.58 7.87 3.72
CA ASN A 186 -6.14 7.79 3.45
C ASN A 186 -5.83 7.22 2.07
N LEU A 187 -6.61 6.25 1.58
CA LEU A 187 -6.46 5.76 0.21
C LEU A 187 -6.83 6.83 -0.83
N GLN A 188 -7.87 7.63 -0.58
CA GLN A 188 -8.22 8.78 -1.43
C GLN A 188 -7.12 9.84 -1.44
N GLN A 189 -6.53 10.12 -0.28
CA GLN A 189 -5.39 11.04 -0.18
C GLN A 189 -4.18 10.54 -0.99
N LEU A 190 -3.82 9.26 -0.88
CA LEU A 190 -2.75 8.67 -1.69
C LEU A 190 -3.01 8.77 -3.20
N ILE A 191 -4.27 8.62 -3.63
CA ILE A 191 -4.65 8.80 -5.04
C ILE A 191 -4.44 10.26 -5.45
N ALA A 192 -4.90 11.22 -4.65
CA ALA A 192 -4.74 12.64 -4.92
C ALA A 192 -3.25 13.07 -4.95
N GLU A 193 -2.43 12.54 -4.06
CA GLU A 193 -0.97 12.76 -4.07
C GLU A 193 -0.33 12.19 -5.35
N CYS A 194 -0.74 11.00 -5.77
CA CYS A 194 -0.28 10.38 -7.01
C CYS A 194 -0.62 11.24 -8.24
N ASP A 195 -1.87 11.67 -8.34
CA ASP A 195 -2.36 12.48 -9.47
C ASP A 195 -1.67 13.84 -9.51
N SER A 196 -1.54 14.51 -8.37
CA SER A 196 -0.86 15.81 -8.25
C SER A 196 0.63 15.70 -8.59
N GLY A 197 1.30 14.68 -8.07
CA GLY A 197 2.72 14.45 -8.33
C GLY A 197 2.98 14.11 -9.81
N LEU A 198 2.16 13.29 -10.42
CA LEU A 198 2.26 12.97 -11.85
C LEU A 198 2.04 14.22 -12.72
N THR A 199 1.00 14.99 -12.42
CA THR A 199 0.68 16.23 -13.13
C THR A 199 1.83 17.23 -13.04
N LEU A 200 2.43 17.40 -11.87
CA LEU A 200 3.58 18.28 -11.66
C LEU A 200 4.77 17.88 -12.55
N GLN A 201 5.10 16.59 -12.64
CA GLN A 201 6.23 16.13 -13.46
C GLN A 201 5.91 16.23 -14.97
N GLN A 202 4.66 16.04 -15.38
CA GLN A 202 4.24 16.29 -16.76
C GLN A 202 4.35 17.76 -17.14
N GLN A 203 3.97 18.69 -16.25
CA GLN A 203 4.13 20.13 -16.46
C GLN A 203 5.61 20.51 -16.55
N LYS A 204 6.46 20.02 -15.63
CA LYS A 204 7.90 20.24 -15.71
C LYS A 204 8.49 19.76 -17.02
N PHE A 205 8.10 18.57 -17.48
CA PHE A 205 8.54 18.05 -18.78
C PHE A 205 8.13 18.91 -19.97
N GLY A 206 6.93 19.52 -19.93
CA GLY A 206 6.45 20.42 -20.98
C GLY A 206 7.12 21.79 -20.99
N MET A 207 7.84 22.17 -19.91
CA MET A 207 8.56 23.43 -19.79
C MET A 207 10.07 23.31 -20.07
N CYS A 208 10.60 22.10 -20.15
CA CYS A 208 12.01 21.83 -20.49
C CYS A 208 12.22 21.83 -22.00
#